data_6bb18f2740eec0c7a53b6bf8ef6a82da
#
_entry.id   6bb18f2740eec0c7a53b6bf8ef6a82da
#
_cell.length_a   1.000
_cell.length_b   1.000
_cell.length_c   1.000
_cell.angle_alpha   90.00
_cell.angle_beta   90.00
_cell.angle_gamma   90.00
#
_symmetry.space_group_name_H-M   'P 1'
#
loop_
_entity.id
_entity.type
_entity.pdbx_description
1 polymer ?
#
loop_
_entity_poly.entity_id
_entity_poly.type
_entity_poly.pdbx_seq_one_letter_code
_entity_poly.pdbx_strand_id
1 'polypeptide(L)'
;MRAFLLLSLFSLSGLAWGEACLVHSQAERLDVKVCQQNRSIPPNLFRTGFCQPQLQGQKVEVEFVEQCPMGSFGVCRNSTVGGTPYKQDVHYYGVASDATYLKPFCEQQSKGVWMAR
;
A
#
# COMPACT_ATOMS: atom_id res chain seq x y z
N MET A 1 35.56 -17.15 -24.04
CA MET A 1 35.57 -16.74 -23.54
C MET A 1 35.03 -15.79 -23.08
N ARG A 2 34.78 -15.37 -22.81
CA ARG A 2 34.45 -14.33 -22.60
C ARG A 2 33.07 -14.19 -22.35
N ALA A 3 32.34 -14.53 -22.45
CA ALA A 3 30.93 -14.37 -22.45
C ALA A 3 30.38 -14.22 -21.10
N PHE A 4 30.70 -14.68 -20.34
CA PHE A 4 30.25 -14.68 -19.08
C PHE A 4 29.85 -13.45 -18.44
N LEU A 5 30.37 -12.68 -18.63
CA LEU A 5 30.20 -11.48 -18.07
C LEU A 5 28.82 -11.12 -17.97
N LEU A 6 28.18 -11.13 -18.77
CA LEU A 6 26.90 -10.67 -18.87
C LEU A 6 26.01 -10.96 -17.76
N LEU A 7 26.05 -11.86 -17.19
CA LEU A 7 25.19 -12.22 -16.21
C LEU A 7 24.97 -11.26 -15.14
N SER A 8 25.80 -10.71 -14.73
CA SER A 8 25.68 -9.88 -13.63
C SER A 8 24.55 -8.91 -13.68
N LEU A 9 24.15 -8.53 -14.67
CA LEU A 9 23.18 -7.55 -14.75
C LEU A 9 21.94 -7.79 -14.05
N PHE A 10 21.37 -8.77 -14.09
CA PHE A 10 20.12 -8.92 -13.53
C PHE A 10 20.06 -8.67 -12.08
N SER A 11 20.93 -8.90 -11.46
CA SER A 11 20.88 -8.72 -10.06
C SER A 11 20.12 -7.48 -9.66
N LEU A 12 20.16 -6.54 -10.35
CA LEU A 12 19.60 -5.36 -9.94
C LEU A 12 18.18 -5.40 -9.86
N SER A 13 17.60 -6.10 -10.48
CA SER A 13 16.20 -6.07 -10.46
C SER A 13 15.70 -6.19 -9.07
N GLY A 14 16.36 -6.63 -8.24
CA GLY A 14 15.83 -6.79 -6.95
C GLY A 14 15.39 -5.56 -6.28
N LEU A 15 14.84 -4.68 -6.92
CA LEU A 15 14.50 -3.59 -6.32
C LEU A 15 13.38 -3.71 -5.52
N ALA A 16 13.38 -3.50 -4.48
CA ALA A 16 12.35 -3.64 -3.59
C ALA A 16 11.31 -2.62 -3.57
N TRP A 17 11.29 -1.81 -4.46
CA TRP A 17 10.32 -0.77 -4.40
C TRP A 17 8.87 -1.23 -4.55
N GLY A 18 8.61 -2.38 -4.98
CA GLY A 18 7.24 -2.79 -5.20
C GLY A 18 6.57 -3.43 -4.01
N GLU A 19 7.17 -3.38 -2.87
CA GLU A 19 6.58 -4.07 -1.73
C GLU A 19 5.26 -3.47 -1.30
N ALA A 20 4.33 -4.31 -0.90
CA ALA A 20 3.03 -3.88 -0.47
C ALA A 20 2.62 -4.56 0.83
N CYS A 21 1.63 -4.00 1.48
CA CYS A 21 1.18 -4.48 2.77
C CYS A 21 -0.33 -4.58 2.74
N LEU A 22 -0.84 -5.79 2.82
CA LEU A 22 -2.28 -6.02 2.82
C LEU A 22 -2.74 -6.05 4.26
N VAL A 23 -3.65 -5.17 4.60
CA VAL A 23 -4.14 -5.03 5.97
C VAL A 23 -5.61 -5.40 6.02
N HIS A 24 -5.94 -6.35 6.86
CA HIS A 24 -7.31 -6.79 7.01
C HIS A 24 -7.72 -6.54 8.45
N SER A 25 -8.68 -5.66 8.66
CA SER A 25 -9.16 -5.31 9.98
C SER A 25 -10.55 -5.84 10.17
N GLN A 26 -10.80 -6.50 11.29
CA GLN A 26 -12.10 -7.06 11.58
C GLN A 26 -12.56 -6.61 12.95
N ALA A 27 -13.81 -6.20 13.03
CA ALA A 27 -14.47 -5.88 14.27
C ALA A 27 -15.87 -6.45 14.16
N GLU A 28 -16.66 -6.30 15.19
CA GLU A 28 -17.95 -6.96 15.26
C GLU A 28 -18.81 -6.79 14.02
N ARG A 29 -18.89 -5.63 13.45
CA ARG A 29 -19.70 -5.43 12.25
C ARG A 29 -18.89 -4.78 11.16
N LEU A 30 -17.59 -4.89 11.23
CA LEU A 30 -16.73 -4.19 10.31
C LEU A 30 -15.67 -5.13 9.77
N ASP A 31 -15.56 -5.17 8.47
CA ASP A 31 -14.55 -6.01 7.83
C ASP A 31 -13.94 -5.16 6.74
N VAL A 32 -12.75 -4.64 7.01
CA VAL A 32 -12.10 -3.69 6.10
C VAL A 32 -10.79 -4.27 5.59
N LYS A 33 -10.60 -4.21 4.28
CA LYS A 33 -9.36 -4.66 3.68
C LYS A 33 -8.77 -3.51 2.87
N VAL A 34 -7.53 -3.20 3.15
CA VAL A 34 -6.81 -2.10 2.51
C VAL A 34 -5.42 -2.59 2.17
N CYS A 35 -4.87 -2.17 1.05
CA CYS A 35 -3.51 -2.54 0.70
C CYS A 35 -2.69 -1.29 0.46
N GLN A 36 -1.56 -1.18 1.15
CA GLN A 36 -0.65 -0.07 0.96
C GLN A 36 0.48 -0.52 0.06
N GLN A 37 0.62 0.15 -1.08
CA GLN A 37 1.68 -0.17 -2.03
C GLN A 37 2.77 0.87 -1.87
N ASN A 38 3.95 0.44 -1.49
CA ASN A 38 5.07 1.34 -1.26
C ASN A 38 5.51 2.01 -2.55
N ARG A 39 5.73 3.31 -2.51
CA ARG A 39 6.27 4.02 -3.66
C ARG A 39 7.64 4.64 -3.35
N SER A 40 7.80 5.27 -2.22
CA SER A 40 9.09 5.89 -1.92
C SER A 40 9.50 5.72 -0.46
N ILE A 41 8.82 4.89 0.30
CA ILE A 41 9.19 4.67 1.69
C ILE A 41 10.36 3.69 1.72
N PRO A 42 11.42 3.99 2.46
CA PRO A 42 12.51 3.02 2.59
C PRO A 42 11.97 1.68 3.08
N PRO A 43 12.38 0.58 2.47
CA PRO A 43 11.76 -0.72 2.76
C PRO A 43 11.73 -1.08 4.25
N ASN A 44 12.79 -0.76 4.96
CA ASN A 44 12.84 -1.09 6.36
C ASN A 44 11.78 -0.32 7.14
N LEU A 45 11.61 0.95 6.83
CA LEU A 45 10.62 1.76 7.52
C LEU A 45 9.21 1.32 7.12
N PHE A 46 9.03 0.92 5.89
CA PHE A 46 7.73 0.47 5.44
C PHE A 46 7.29 -0.72 6.27
N ARG A 47 8.18 -1.68 6.47
CA ARG A 47 7.81 -2.88 7.21
C ARG A 47 7.63 -2.65 8.70
N THR A 48 8.44 -1.83 9.29
CA THR A 48 8.41 -1.70 10.74
C THR A 48 7.60 -0.53 11.24
N GLY A 49 7.31 0.43 10.40
CA GLY A 49 6.63 1.64 10.85
C GLY A 49 5.34 1.97 10.16
N PHE A 50 5.27 1.78 8.86
CA PHE A 50 4.11 2.26 8.13
C PHE A 50 3.09 1.17 7.83
N CYS A 51 3.36 -0.06 8.15
CA CYS A 51 2.44 -1.12 7.89
C CYS A 51 2.12 -1.87 9.18
N GLN A 52 1.85 -1.13 10.23
CA GLN A 52 1.54 -1.75 11.50
C GLN A 52 0.43 -0.97 12.18
N PRO A 53 -0.76 -0.98 11.61
CA PRO A 53 -1.86 -0.24 12.21
C PRO A 53 -2.25 -0.86 13.54
N GLN A 54 -2.57 -0.01 14.49
CA GLN A 54 -3.00 -0.47 15.77
C GLN A 54 -4.38 0.10 15.99
N LEU A 55 -5.39 -0.71 15.78
CA LEU A 55 -6.74 -0.26 15.88
C LEU A 55 -7.39 -0.94 17.07
N GLN A 56 -7.80 -0.15 18.03
CA GLN A 56 -8.37 -0.70 19.22
C GLN A 56 -9.68 -1.38 18.95
N GLY A 57 -9.94 -2.50 19.61
CA GLY A 57 -11.19 -3.20 19.43
C GLY A 57 -11.30 -3.94 18.12
N GLN A 58 -10.23 -4.02 17.36
CA GLN A 58 -10.26 -4.71 16.08
C GLN A 58 -9.16 -5.74 16.00
N LYS A 59 -9.46 -6.81 15.29
CA LYS A 59 -8.44 -7.80 15.01
C LYS A 59 -7.81 -7.39 13.69
N VAL A 60 -6.52 -7.19 13.68
CA VAL A 60 -5.81 -6.73 12.50
C VAL A 60 -4.81 -7.77 12.06
N GLU A 61 -4.88 -8.14 10.78
CA GLU A 61 -3.92 -9.07 10.20
C GLU A 61 -3.17 -8.34 9.09
N VAL A 62 -1.88 -8.52 9.02
CA VAL A 62 -1.04 -7.85 8.04
C VAL A 62 -0.27 -8.88 7.27
N GLU A 63 -0.27 -8.76 5.96
CA GLU A 63 0.47 -9.68 5.10
C GLU A 63 1.29 -8.85 4.12
N PHE A 64 2.59 -9.13 4.01
CA PHE A 64 3.42 -8.45 3.04
C PHE A 64 3.39 -9.19 1.73
N VAL A 65 3.14 -8.47 0.65
CA VAL A 65 3.04 -9.05 -0.69
C VAL A 65 3.83 -8.16 -1.64
N GLU A 66 4.09 -8.65 -2.83
CA GLU A 66 4.85 -7.87 -3.79
C GLU A 66 4.01 -6.75 -4.39
N GLN A 67 2.77 -6.99 -4.64
CA GLN A 67 1.87 -5.99 -5.20
C GLN A 67 0.50 -6.15 -4.60
N CYS A 68 -0.22 -5.07 -4.52
CA CYS A 68 -1.58 -5.13 -4.03
C CYS A 68 -2.44 -5.95 -4.99
N PRO A 69 -3.29 -6.84 -4.48
CA PRO A 69 -4.11 -7.68 -5.35
C PRO A 69 -5.12 -6.86 -6.14
N MET A 70 -5.57 -7.42 -7.24
CA MET A 70 -6.58 -6.79 -8.04
C MET A 70 -7.91 -6.86 -7.34
N GLY A 71 -8.87 -6.09 -7.79
CA GLY A 71 -10.20 -6.12 -7.21
C GLY A 71 -10.54 -4.93 -6.34
N SER A 72 -9.65 -3.98 -6.21
CA SER A 72 -9.97 -2.79 -5.43
C SER A 72 -11.02 -1.96 -6.17
N PHE A 73 -11.86 -1.23 -5.45
CA PHE A 73 -12.82 -0.35 -6.10
C PHE A 73 -12.23 1.05 -6.29
N GLY A 74 -11.12 1.34 -5.68
CA GLY A 74 -10.48 2.64 -5.84
C GLY A 74 -9.10 2.64 -5.24
N VAL A 75 -8.28 3.56 -5.71
CA VAL A 75 -6.91 3.69 -5.25
C VAL A 75 -6.60 5.17 -5.00
N CYS A 76 -6.01 5.45 -3.86
CA CYS A 76 -5.48 6.78 -3.60
C CYS A 76 -4.02 6.74 -3.99
N ARG A 77 -3.68 7.33 -5.13
CA ARG A 77 -2.32 7.26 -5.66
C ARG A 77 -1.45 8.38 -5.12
N ASN A 78 -0.23 8.06 -4.85
CA ASN A 78 0.77 9.04 -4.37
C ASN A 78 0.30 9.77 -3.13
N SER A 79 -0.33 9.05 -2.21
CA SER A 79 -0.74 9.67 -0.97
C SER A 79 0.48 9.89 -0.08
N THR A 80 0.47 10.95 0.69
CA THR A 80 1.57 11.21 1.60
C THR A 80 1.34 10.43 2.88
N VAL A 81 2.43 10.06 3.52
CA VAL A 81 2.35 9.46 4.83
C VAL A 81 2.55 10.61 5.80
N GLY A 82 1.60 10.80 6.70
CA GLY A 82 1.56 11.99 7.53
C GLY A 82 2.87 12.39 8.15
N GLY A 83 3.25 13.62 7.98
CA GLY A 83 4.46 14.14 8.59
C GLY A 83 5.75 13.75 7.89
N THR A 84 5.69 13.05 6.76
CA THR A 84 6.90 12.64 6.07
C THR A 84 6.82 12.99 4.59
N PRO A 85 7.94 12.97 3.89
CA PRO A 85 7.95 13.20 2.44
C PRO A 85 7.66 11.93 1.65
N TYR A 86 7.37 10.83 2.33
CA TYR A 86 7.22 9.55 1.65
C TYR A 86 5.84 9.39 1.04
N LYS A 87 5.76 8.58 -0.01
CA LYS A 87 4.52 8.36 -0.75
C LYS A 87 4.18 6.89 -0.85
N GLN A 88 2.90 6.60 -0.92
CA GLN A 88 2.41 5.25 -1.14
C GLN A 88 1.09 5.33 -1.89
N ASP A 89 0.67 4.22 -2.47
CA ASP A 89 -0.67 4.11 -3.04
C ASP A 89 -1.48 3.29 -2.04
N VAL A 90 -2.73 3.66 -1.85
CA VAL A 90 -3.61 2.91 -0.94
C VAL A 90 -4.76 2.38 -1.75
N HIS A 91 -4.89 1.05 -1.79
CA HIS A 91 -5.94 0.37 -2.52
C HIS A 91 -7.04 -0.02 -1.54
N TYR A 92 -8.29 0.24 -1.91
CA TYR A 92 -9.42 -0.03 -1.04
C TYR A 92 -10.31 -1.12 -1.65
N TYR A 93 -10.67 -2.09 -0.82
CA TYR A 93 -11.48 -3.23 -1.26
C TYR A 93 -12.78 -3.25 -0.47
N GLY A 94 -13.78 -3.94 -0.99
CA GLY A 94 -15.04 -4.07 -0.27
C GLY A 94 -16.14 -3.24 -0.87
N VAL A 95 -16.81 -2.42 -0.08
CA VAL A 95 -18.01 -1.73 -0.49
C VAL A 95 -17.67 -0.48 -1.27
N ALA A 96 -17.98 -0.50 -2.56
CA ALA A 96 -17.60 0.60 -3.46
C ALA A 96 -18.24 1.94 -3.08
N SER A 97 -19.37 1.93 -2.43
CA SER A 97 -20.00 3.19 -2.06
C SER A 97 -19.19 3.96 -1.02
N ASP A 98 -18.24 3.32 -0.38
CA ASP A 98 -17.38 4.03 0.57
C ASP A 98 -16.50 5.05 -0.14
N ALA A 99 -16.38 4.98 -1.47
CA ALA A 99 -15.61 5.97 -2.21
C ALA A 99 -16.10 7.39 -1.96
N THR A 100 -17.37 7.55 -1.61
CA THR A 100 -17.93 8.86 -1.31
C THR A 100 -17.15 9.53 -0.19
N TYR A 101 -16.67 8.76 0.77
CA TYR A 101 -15.92 9.32 1.88
C TYR A 101 -14.41 9.23 1.66
N LEU A 102 -13.95 8.20 0.96
CA LEU A 102 -12.54 7.98 0.79
C LEU A 102 -11.91 8.92 -0.24
N LYS A 103 -12.66 9.31 -1.25
CA LYS A 103 -12.10 10.20 -2.26
C LYS A 103 -11.73 11.57 -1.68
N PRO A 104 -12.62 12.25 -0.98
CA PRO A 104 -12.22 13.53 -0.40
C PRO A 104 -11.11 13.39 0.64
N PHE A 105 -11.11 12.30 1.39
CA PHE A 105 -10.03 12.07 2.34
C PHE A 105 -8.71 11.91 1.60
N CYS A 106 -8.70 11.17 0.51
CA CYS A 106 -7.52 10.96 -0.30
C CYS A 106 -6.98 12.29 -0.83
N GLU A 107 -7.86 13.09 -1.38
CA GLU A 107 -7.41 14.31 -2.05
C GLU A 107 -7.09 15.44 -1.09
N GLN A 108 -7.83 15.56 -0.01
CA GLN A 108 -7.64 16.66 0.90
C GLN A 108 -6.71 16.37 2.07
N GLN A 109 -6.77 15.17 2.63
CA GLN A 109 -5.94 14.84 3.76
C GLN A 109 -4.63 14.18 3.34
N SER A 110 -4.69 13.25 2.41
CA SER A 110 -3.51 12.51 2.01
C SER A 110 -2.80 13.10 0.80
N LYS A 111 -3.39 14.13 0.19
CA LYS A 111 -2.80 14.81 -0.95
C LYS A 111 -2.53 13.88 -2.11
N GLY A 112 -3.31 12.86 -2.26
CA GLY A 112 -3.16 11.92 -3.36
C GLY A 112 -4.14 12.20 -4.47
N VAL A 113 -4.17 11.29 -5.45
CA VAL A 113 -5.09 11.38 -6.57
C VAL A 113 -5.97 10.13 -6.53
N TRP A 114 -7.26 10.32 -6.49
CA TRP A 114 -8.18 9.20 -6.42
C TRP A 114 -8.41 8.62 -7.81
N MET A 115 -8.24 7.30 -7.93
CA MET A 115 -8.47 6.59 -9.17
C MET A 115 -9.55 5.54 -8.92
N ALA A 116 -10.72 5.75 -9.52
CA ALA A 116 -11.78 4.75 -9.39
C ALA A 116 -11.44 3.54 -10.25
N ARG A 117 -11.87 2.38 -9.82
CA ARG A 117 -11.57 1.14 -10.54
C ARG A 117 -12.83 0.39 -10.90
#